data_0f9c4d0581446f158b14de0a79d1bdd2
#
_entry.id   0f9c4d0581446f158b14de0a79d1bdd2
#
_cell.length_a   1.000
_cell.length_b   1.000
_cell.length_c   1.000
_cell.angle_alpha   90.00
_cell.angle_beta   90.00
_cell.angle_gamma   90.00
#
_symmetry.space_group_name_H-M   'P 1'
#
loop_
_entity.id
_entity.type
_entity.pdbx_description
1 polymer ?
#
loop_
_entity_poly.entity_id
_entity_poly.type
_entity_poly.pdbx_seq_one_letter_code
_entity_poly.pdbx_strand_id
1 'polypeptide(L)'
;MKVLSLLYLLTAIPGILSDVQLQESGPGLVKPSQSLSLTCSVTGYSITSAYYWNWIRQFPGDKLEWMGYISYDGRNNFNPSLKNRISITRDTSKNQFFLKLNSVTSGDTATYYCARDGDYDYFDYWGQGTTLTVSS
;
A
#
# COMPACT_ATOMS: atom_id res chain seq x y z
N MET A 1 27.07 20.13 24.17
CA MET A 1 27.19 18.70 24.24
C MET A 1 26.01 18.07 24.88
N LYS A 2 25.84 18.32 26.13
CA LYS A 2 24.73 17.69 26.80
C LYS A 2 23.40 18.07 26.28
N VAL A 3 23.30 19.26 25.79
CA VAL A 3 22.06 19.74 25.22
C VAL A 3 21.69 18.94 24.02
N LEU A 4 22.66 18.61 23.21
CA LEU A 4 22.41 17.83 22.02
C LEU A 4 21.92 16.45 22.37
N SER A 5 22.48 15.86 23.40
CA SER A 5 22.04 14.54 23.82
C SER A 5 20.61 14.55 24.28
N LEU A 6 20.23 15.59 24.97
CA LEU A 6 18.87 15.70 25.42
C LEU A 6 17.90 15.85 24.28
N LEU A 7 18.25 16.65 23.33
CA LEU A 7 17.41 16.80 22.16
C LEU A 7 17.25 15.49 21.42
N TYR A 8 18.32 14.78 21.30
CA TYR A 8 18.26 13.51 20.64
C TYR A 8 17.32 12.54 21.35
N LEU A 9 17.39 12.51 22.65
CA LEU A 9 16.48 11.67 23.40
C LEU A 9 15.05 12.05 23.21
N LEU A 10 14.76 13.31 23.19
CA LEU A 10 13.41 13.76 22.99
C LEU A 10 12.88 13.37 21.64
N THR A 11 13.70 13.47 20.61
CA THR A 11 13.24 13.08 19.30
C THR A 11 13.08 11.59 19.17
N ALA A 12 13.77 10.84 19.96
CA ALA A 12 13.69 9.40 19.87
C ALA A 12 12.50 8.82 20.58
N ILE A 13 11.93 9.57 21.45
CA ILE A 13 10.85 9.05 22.21
C ILE A 13 9.51 9.19 21.64
N PRO A 14 9.04 10.27 21.66
CA PRO A 14 7.69 10.46 21.42
C PRO A 14 7.18 10.09 20.11
N GLY A 15 6.48 10.73 19.81
CA GLY A 15 5.61 10.68 18.86
C GLY A 15 5.94 10.00 17.64
N ILE A 16 7.08 9.99 17.50
CA ILE A 16 7.59 9.22 16.50
C ILE A 16 6.92 7.92 16.47
N LEU A 17 6.67 7.45 17.60
CA LEU A 17 6.14 6.13 17.77
C LEU A 17 4.74 5.98 17.24
N SER A 18 4.06 7.07 17.09
CA SER A 18 2.68 7.00 16.68
C SER A 18 2.47 7.40 15.23
N ASP A 19 3.53 7.74 14.54
CA ASP A 19 3.37 8.08 13.13
C ASP A 19 3.00 6.87 12.32
N VAL A 20 1.98 7.02 11.48
CA VAL A 20 1.57 5.96 10.57
C VAL A 20 2.48 6.01 9.35
N GLN A 21 3.01 4.87 8.97
CA GLN A 21 3.81 4.76 7.78
C GLN A 21 3.40 3.52 7.00
N LEU A 22 3.33 3.66 5.69
CA LEU A 22 3.04 2.57 4.79
C LEU A 22 4.23 2.41 3.84
N GLN A 23 4.59 1.16 3.57
CA GLN A 23 5.72 0.89 2.69
C GLN A 23 5.38 -0.28 1.78
N GLU A 24 5.42 -0.03 0.47
CA GLU A 24 5.21 -1.07 -0.52
C GLU A 24 6.50 -1.85 -0.76
N SER A 25 6.36 -3.12 -1.10
CA SER A 25 7.48 -3.93 -1.56
C SER A 25 6.97 -4.98 -2.56
N GLY A 26 7.84 -5.36 -3.47
CA GLY A 26 7.51 -6.36 -4.47
C GLY A 26 8.52 -6.32 -5.61
N PRO A 27 8.36 -7.19 -6.60
CA PRO A 27 9.28 -7.24 -7.72
C PRO A 27 9.09 -6.04 -8.63
N GLY A 28 10.17 -5.54 -9.18
CA GLY A 28 10.09 -4.41 -10.12
C GLY A 28 9.79 -4.86 -11.54
N LEU A 29 9.90 -6.14 -11.82
CA LEU A 29 9.73 -6.67 -13.18
C LEU A 29 8.94 -7.97 -13.11
N VAL A 30 7.91 -8.06 -13.94
CA VAL A 30 7.07 -9.25 -14.04
C VAL A 30 6.85 -9.55 -15.53
N LYS A 31 6.81 -10.81 -15.89
CA LYS A 31 6.56 -11.21 -17.27
C LYS A 31 5.06 -11.24 -17.56
N PRO A 32 4.68 -10.98 -18.81
CA PRO A 32 3.27 -11.05 -19.19
C PRO A 32 2.67 -12.40 -18.85
N SER A 33 1.41 -12.41 -18.57
CA SER A 33 0.57 -13.53 -18.18
C SER A 33 0.84 -14.07 -16.78
N GLN A 34 1.87 -13.61 -16.11
CA GLN A 34 2.14 -14.01 -14.73
C GLN A 34 1.32 -13.16 -13.75
N SER A 35 1.42 -13.48 -12.48
CA SER A 35 0.76 -12.72 -11.42
C SER A 35 1.73 -11.75 -10.78
N LEU A 36 1.21 -10.58 -10.44
CA LEU A 36 1.91 -9.59 -9.64
C LEU A 36 1.49 -9.76 -8.20
N SER A 37 2.44 -9.76 -7.28
CA SER A 37 2.16 -9.75 -5.84
C SER A 37 2.93 -8.63 -5.18
N LEU A 38 2.22 -7.78 -4.45
CA LEU A 38 2.82 -6.68 -3.70
C LEU A 38 2.40 -6.75 -2.25
N THR A 39 3.25 -6.24 -1.38
CA THR A 39 3.01 -6.17 0.05
C THR A 39 3.04 -4.72 0.50
N CYS A 40 2.10 -4.34 1.36
CA CYS A 40 2.16 -3.06 2.06
C CYS A 40 2.36 -3.36 3.54
N SER A 41 3.46 -2.89 4.08
CA SER A 41 3.77 -3.02 5.51
C SER A 41 3.37 -1.74 6.21
N VAL A 42 2.54 -1.86 7.24
CA VAL A 42 2.02 -0.71 7.96
C VAL A 42 2.62 -0.68 9.35
N THR A 43 3.14 0.48 9.74
CA THR A 43 3.65 0.69 11.10
C THR A 43 2.92 1.89 11.70
N GLY A 44 2.84 1.92 13.02
CA GLY A 44 2.23 3.02 13.74
C GLY A 44 0.72 2.95 13.90
N TYR A 45 0.08 1.97 13.31
CA TYR A 45 -1.37 1.79 13.41
C TYR A 45 -1.75 0.36 13.07
N SER A 46 -2.72 -0.22 13.77
CA SER A 46 -3.18 -1.58 13.48
C SER A 46 -4.21 -1.54 12.35
N ILE A 47 -4.00 -2.35 11.32
CA ILE A 47 -4.94 -2.38 10.20
C ILE A 47 -6.29 -2.98 10.57
N THR A 48 -6.41 -3.58 11.76
CA THR A 48 -7.69 -4.11 12.23
C THR A 48 -8.47 -3.12 13.07
N SER A 49 -7.89 -1.97 13.40
CA SER A 49 -8.54 -1.02 14.30
C SER A 49 -9.61 -0.19 13.62
N ALA A 50 -9.32 0.33 12.46
CA ALA A 50 -10.24 1.17 11.69
C ALA A 50 -9.68 1.37 10.30
N TYR A 51 -10.44 2.08 9.48
CA TYR A 51 -10.04 2.56 8.16
C TYR A 51 -10.08 1.50 7.07
N TYR A 52 -9.91 1.98 5.86
CA TYR A 52 -9.84 1.16 4.66
C TYR A 52 -8.44 1.23 4.13
N TRP A 53 -7.92 0.11 3.68
CA TRP A 53 -6.52 -0.05 3.29
C TRP A 53 -6.50 -0.38 1.81
N ASN A 54 -6.03 0.57 1.00
CA ASN A 54 -6.26 0.63 -0.44
C ASN A 54 -5.01 0.37 -1.25
N TRP A 55 -5.22 -0.08 -2.49
CA TRP A 55 -4.18 -0.09 -3.52
C TRP A 55 -4.62 0.84 -4.64
N ILE A 56 -3.70 1.69 -5.08
CA ILE A 56 -3.90 2.67 -6.13
C ILE A 56 -2.69 2.62 -7.03
N ARG A 57 -2.87 2.76 -8.34
CA ARG A 57 -1.75 2.79 -9.25
C ARG A 57 -1.78 4.03 -10.13
N GLN A 58 -0.59 4.46 -10.53
CA GLN A 58 -0.41 5.59 -11.40
C GLN A 58 0.30 5.13 -12.65
N PHE A 59 -0.37 5.28 -13.78
CA PHE A 59 0.19 4.88 -15.07
C PHE A 59 1.18 5.92 -15.57
N PRO A 60 2.05 5.57 -16.53
CA PRO A 60 2.83 6.57 -17.24
C PRO A 60 1.87 7.60 -17.83
N GLY A 61 2.20 8.89 -17.66
CA GLY A 61 1.30 9.97 -18.04
C GLY A 61 0.42 10.43 -16.90
N ASP A 62 0.64 9.89 -15.71
CA ASP A 62 0.07 10.37 -14.44
C ASP A 62 -1.39 10.06 -14.18
N LYS A 63 -2.03 9.23 -15.00
CA LYS A 63 -3.40 8.83 -14.73
C LYS A 63 -3.44 7.88 -13.54
N LEU A 64 -4.33 8.15 -12.59
CA LEU A 64 -4.51 7.33 -11.40
C LEU A 64 -5.69 6.37 -11.55
N GLU A 65 -5.55 5.20 -10.96
CA GLU A 65 -6.64 4.24 -10.88
C GLU A 65 -6.69 3.63 -9.48
N TRP A 66 -7.84 3.78 -8.82
CA TRP A 66 -8.10 3.06 -7.58
C TRP A 66 -8.37 1.61 -7.92
N MET A 67 -7.69 0.70 -7.22
CA MET A 67 -7.79 -0.73 -7.52
C MET A 67 -8.75 -1.45 -6.60
N GLY A 68 -8.73 -1.10 -5.32
CA GLY A 68 -9.59 -1.74 -4.34
C GLY A 68 -9.06 -1.57 -2.93
N TYR A 69 -9.79 -2.11 -1.96
CA TYR A 69 -9.37 -2.05 -0.57
C TYR A 69 -9.70 -3.33 0.19
N ILE A 70 -9.06 -3.47 1.34
CA ILE A 70 -9.51 -4.35 2.40
C ILE A 70 -9.78 -3.46 3.61
N SER A 71 -10.93 -3.65 4.24
CA SER A 71 -11.31 -2.83 5.38
C SER A 71 -10.73 -3.41 6.67
N TYR A 72 -10.84 -2.64 7.75
CA TYR A 72 -10.35 -3.09 9.06
C TYR A 72 -10.98 -4.40 9.52
N ASP A 73 -12.18 -4.71 9.07
CA ASP A 73 -12.86 -5.95 9.44
C ASP A 73 -12.73 -7.05 8.36
N GLY A 74 -11.88 -6.84 7.37
CA GLY A 74 -11.55 -7.86 6.39
C GLY A 74 -12.41 -7.89 5.14
N ARG A 75 -13.33 -6.95 4.98
CA ARG A 75 -14.15 -6.89 3.77
C ARG A 75 -13.41 -6.26 2.61
N ASN A 76 -13.74 -6.68 1.41
CA ASN A 76 -13.10 -6.17 0.19
C ASN A 76 -14.08 -5.40 -0.67
N ASN A 77 -13.54 -4.49 -1.45
CA ASN A 77 -14.25 -3.88 -2.56
C ASN A 77 -13.23 -3.58 -3.65
N PHE A 78 -13.58 -3.80 -4.89
CA PHE A 78 -12.66 -3.68 -6.01
C PHE A 78 -13.22 -2.80 -7.11
N ASN A 79 -12.32 -2.18 -7.86
CA ASN A 79 -12.69 -1.51 -9.09
C ASN A 79 -13.30 -2.55 -10.03
N PRO A 80 -14.51 -2.33 -10.56
CA PRO A 80 -15.15 -3.31 -11.43
C PRO A 80 -14.32 -3.71 -12.64
N SER A 81 -13.46 -2.83 -13.14
CA SER A 81 -12.62 -3.14 -14.27
C SER A 81 -11.57 -4.19 -13.97
N LEU A 82 -11.30 -4.46 -12.68
CA LEU A 82 -10.25 -5.38 -12.27
C LEU A 82 -10.78 -6.61 -11.54
N LYS A 83 -12.05 -6.64 -11.22
CA LYS A 83 -12.55 -7.60 -10.23
C LYS A 83 -12.31 -9.06 -10.56
N ASN A 84 -12.12 -9.39 -11.82
CA ASN A 84 -11.88 -10.77 -12.22
C ASN A 84 -10.43 -11.21 -12.09
N ARG A 85 -9.53 -10.29 -11.81
CA ARG A 85 -8.09 -10.61 -11.73
C ARG A 85 -7.42 -10.13 -10.46
N ILE A 86 -8.15 -9.51 -9.55
CA ILE A 86 -7.55 -8.87 -8.37
C ILE A 86 -7.98 -9.56 -7.09
N SER A 87 -7.07 -9.66 -6.13
CA SER A 87 -7.42 -9.99 -4.76
C SER A 87 -6.59 -9.15 -3.82
N ILE A 88 -7.18 -8.79 -2.68
CA ILE A 88 -6.51 -8.04 -1.63
C ILE A 88 -6.74 -8.82 -0.35
N THR A 89 -5.65 -9.21 0.29
CA THR A 89 -5.67 -10.01 1.51
C THR A 89 -4.82 -9.33 2.56
N ARG A 90 -4.74 -9.92 3.75
CA ARG A 90 -3.96 -9.33 4.83
C ARG A 90 -3.40 -10.41 5.74
N ASP A 91 -2.34 -10.04 6.45
CA ASP A 91 -1.78 -10.81 7.55
C ASP A 91 -1.80 -9.91 8.77
N THR A 92 -2.78 -10.12 9.65
CA THR A 92 -2.97 -9.23 10.80
C THR A 92 -1.84 -9.35 11.81
N SER A 93 -1.20 -10.51 11.89
CA SER A 93 -0.09 -10.70 12.84
C SER A 93 1.14 -9.89 12.44
N LYS A 94 1.30 -9.63 11.14
CA LYS A 94 2.42 -8.83 10.63
C LYS A 94 2.02 -7.40 10.30
N ASN A 95 0.76 -7.09 10.44
CA ASN A 95 0.20 -5.77 10.12
C ASN A 95 0.50 -5.39 8.67
N GLN A 96 0.24 -6.32 7.77
CA GLN A 96 0.48 -6.16 6.34
C GLN A 96 -0.78 -6.47 5.55
N PHE A 97 -0.91 -5.85 4.39
CA PHE A 97 -1.93 -6.26 3.44
C PHE A 97 -1.29 -6.39 2.05
N PHE A 98 -1.97 -7.15 1.18
CA PHE A 98 -1.35 -7.64 -0.05
C PHE A 98 -2.24 -7.39 -1.24
N LEU A 99 -1.60 -7.16 -2.37
CA LEU A 99 -2.27 -7.10 -3.66
C LEU A 99 -1.81 -8.27 -4.50
N LYS A 100 -2.76 -8.94 -5.14
CA LYS A 100 -2.43 -9.90 -6.19
C LYS A 100 -3.24 -9.55 -7.43
N LEU A 101 -2.54 -9.43 -8.55
CA LEU A 101 -3.14 -9.13 -9.84
C LEU A 101 -2.73 -10.22 -10.81
N ASN A 102 -3.69 -10.95 -11.35
CA ASN A 102 -3.42 -12.08 -12.24
C ASN A 102 -3.32 -11.64 -13.69
N SER A 103 -2.65 -12.46 -14.49
CA SER A 103 -2.62 -12.31 -15.94
C SER A 103 -2.22 -10.89 -16.39
N VAL A 104 -1.09 -10.44 -15.88
CA VAL A 104 -0.65 -9.07 -16.17
C VAL A 104 -0.23 -8.92 -17.63
N THR A 105 -0.41 -7.72 -18.15
CA THR A 105 0.03 -7.32 -19.49
C THR A 105 0.84 -6.04 -19.37
N SER A 106 1.39 -5.57 -20.48
CA SER A 106 2.12 -4.31 -20.46
C SER A 106 1.26 -3.13 -19.99
N GLY A 107 -0.06 -3.25 -20.12
CA GLY A 107 -0.98 -2.24 -19.63
C GLY A 107 -1.03 -2.12 -18.12
N ASP A 108 -0.42 -3.07 -17.39
CA ASP A 108 -0.34 -3.01 -15.94
C ASP A 108 0.97 -2.37 -15.45
N THR A 109 1.82 -1.93 -16.36
CA THR A 109 3.03 -1.18 -16.01
C THR A 109 2.63 0.14 -15.37
N ALA A 110 3.06 0.37 -14.14
CA ALA A 110 2.63 1.54 -13.36
C ALA A 110 3.45 1.61 -12.08
N THR A 111 3.26 2.70 -11.35
CA THR A 111 3.73 2.80 -9.97
C THR A 111 2.55 2.47 -9.07
N TYR A 112 2.76 1.57 -8.14
CA TYR A 112 1.71 1.07 -7.25
C TYR A 112 1.90 1.64 -5.87
N TYR A 113 0.81 2.17 -5.31
CA TYR A 113 0.79 2.79 -3.98
C TYR A 113 -0.20 2.07 -3.09
N CYS A 114 0.14 1.91 -1.82
CA CYS A 114 -0.87 1.59 -0.82
C CYS A 114 -1.21 2.88 -0.05
N ALA A 115 -2.44 2.99 0.41
CA ALA A 115 -2.90 4.21 1.07
C ALA A 115 -4.02 3.89 2.05
N ARG A 116 -4.08 4.69 3.11
CA ARG A 116 -5.13 4.57 4.12
C ARG A 116 -6.22 5.60 3.83
N ASP A 117 -7.45 5.16 3.97
CA ASP A 117 -8.63 5.98 3.70
C ASP A 117 -9.55 5.92 4.92
N GLY A 118 -9.94 7.08 5.40
CA GLY A 118 -10.81 7.18 6.57
C GLY A 118 -12.22 7.60 6.20
N ASP A 119 -12.86 8.32 7.12
CA ASP A 119 -14.27 8.63 7.01
C ASP A 119 -14.61 9.77 6.06
N TYR A 120 -13.61 10.47 5.56
CA TYR A 120 -13.83 11.70 4.82
C TYR A 120 -13.55 11.57 3.33
N ASP A 121 -13.57 10.37 2.81
CA ASP A 121 -13.39 10.12 1.37
C ASP A 121 -12.08 10.66 0.81
N TYR A 122 -11.02 10.64 1.60
CA TYR A 122 -9.70 10.99 1.11
C TYR A 122 -8.65 10.10 1.75
N PHE A 123 -7.52 9.98 1.07
CA PHE A 123 -6.42 9.15 1.55
C PHE A 123 -5.49 10.02 2.38
N ASP A 124 -5.32 9.67 3.65
CA ASP A 124 -4.54 10.51 4.57
C ASP A 124 -3.09 10.08 4.69
N TYR A 125 -2.78 8.82 4.45
CA TYR A 125 -1.40 8.34 4.45
C TYR A 125 -1.17 7.47 3.23
N TRP A 126 -0.02 7.67 2.59
CA TRP A 126 0.38 6.96 1.38
C TRP A 126 1.74 6.35 1.58
N GLY A 127 1.99 5.20 0.95
CA GLY A 127 3.34 4.69 0.81
C GLY A 127 4.11 5.53 -0.22
N GLN A 128 5.39 5.22 -0.39
CA GLN A 128 6.24 5.92 -1.33
C GLN A 128 6.04 5.47 -2.77
N GLY A 129 5.43 4.33 -2.94
CA GLY A 129 5.19 3.77 -4.26
C GLY A 129 6.28 2.79 -4.68
N THR A 130 5.90 1.78 -5.43
CA THR A 130 6.84 0.85 -6.02
C THR A 130 6.51 0.72 -7.51
N THR A 131 7.53 0.84 -8.35
CA THR A 131 7.35 0.81 -9.79
C THR A 131 7.39 -0.62 -10.30
N LEU A 132 6.42 -0.96 -11.12
CA LEU A 132 6.35 -2.25 -11.76
C LEU A 132 6.40 -2.10 -13.27
N THR A 133 7.25 -2.88 -13.90
CA THR A 133 7.30 -2.98 -15.35
C THR A 133 6.92 -4.40 -15.74
N VAL A 134 6.00 -4.53 -16.70
CA VAL A 134 5.63 -5.81 -17.28
C VAL A 134 6.27 -5.90 -18.66
N SER A 135 7.18 -6.83 -18.81
CA SER A 135 7.95 -6.97 -20.04
C SER A 135 8.42 -8.40 -20.22
N SER A 136 8.41 -8.86 -21.46
CA SER A 136 8.87 -10.21 -21.79
C SER A 136 10.40 -10.30 -21.90
#